data_05dcd1b0d3c99b0ca39f28dfda868718
#
_entry.id   05dcd1b0d3c99b0ca39f28dfda868718
#
_cell.length_a   1.000
_cell.length_b   1.000
_cell.length_c   1.000
_cell.angle_alpha   90.00
_cell.angle_beta   90.00
_cell.angle_gamma   90.00
#
_symmetry.space_group_name_H-M   'P 1'
#
loop_
_entity.id
_entity.type
_entity.pdbx_description
1 polymer ?
#
loop_
_entity_poly.entity_id
_entity_poly.type
_entity_poly.pdbx_seq_one_letter_code
_entity_poly.pdbx_strand_id
1 'polypeptide(L)'
;MSTATIQTQTAPIDGLKIRYADSGTAYGPVILLTSPWPESLFAFRRVWPLLTQTGRLVAVDLPGFGHSEGRPDVLTPTAMGEFLGHFISKLGLGKPHLVAPDVGASAALFLAARHPDAVTSLVIGGGGAAYPLEVTGTLADIIAAPGIEVFRGMDRATLGASVEPAAAHGQEPEVWEDYVSAYENGRFAESTRYVRSYPEQLPVLRDLLPGIQVPVHIFASADDPLVPVSNGEYLAQRIPGSRLTILPASHFAWEEIPDRFAALITDSVTEAENRTSQ
;
A
#
# COMPACT_ATOMS: atom_id res chain seq x y z
N MET A 1 -3.72 25.20 -15.11
CA MET A 1 -2.70 24.19 -14.76
C MET A 1 -3.25 22.86 -15.21
N SER A 2 -2.50 22.09 -16.02
CA SER A 2 -2.95 20.74 -16.43
C SER A 2 -2.97 19.88 -15.17
N THR A 3 -4.13 19.31 -14.83
CA THR A 3 -4.23 18.34 -13.75
C THR A 3 -3.49 17.09 -14.21
N ALA A 4 -2.39 16.76 -13.55
CA ALA A 4 -1.64 15.52 -13.82
C ALA A 4 -2.56 14.34 -13.51
N THR A 5 -2.98 13.63 -14.55
CA THR A 5 -3.84 12.43 -14.45
C THR A 5 -2.99 11.17 -14.42
N ILE A 6 -3.43 10.18 -13.65
CA ILE A 6 -2.81 8.86 -13.63
C ILE A 6 -3.09 8.17 -14.98
N GLN A 7 -2.02 7.86 -15.71
CA GLN A 7 -2.11 7.08 -16.94
C GLN A 7 -1.51 5.70 -16.69
N THR A 8 -2.31 4.66 -16.88
CA THR A 8 -1.89 3.29 -16.59
C THR A 8 -1.21 2.62 -17.77
N GLN A 9 -0.27 1.76 -17.47
CA GLN A 9 0.42 0.89 -18.42
C GLN A 9 0.68 -0.47 -17.76
N THR A 10 1.19 -1.43 -18.52
CA THR A 10 1.48 -2.77 -18.00
C THR A 10 2.86 -3.24 -18.37
N ALA A 11 3.50 -4.01 -17.48
CA ALA A 11 4.77 -4.67 -17.74
C ALA A 11 4.74 -6.13 -17.25
N PRO A 12 5.48 -7.05 -17.91
CA PRO A 12 5.67 -8.40 -17.41
C PRO A 12 6.76 -8.39 -16.32
N ILE A 13 6.37 -8.76 -15.09
CA ILE A 13 7.26 -8.87 -13.93
C ILE A 13 6.99 -10.21 -13.26
N ASP A 14 8.01 -11.02 -13.07
CA ASP A 14 7.94 -12.38 -12.50
C ASP A 14 6.90 -13.28 -13.19
N GLY A 15 6.71 -13.08 -14.50
CA GLY A 15 5.73 -13.81 -15.30
C GLY A 15 4.28 -13.36 -15.13
N LEU A 16 4.03 -12.29 -14.38
CA LEU A 16 2.73 -11.68 -14.19
C LEU A 16 2.62 -10.38 -14.99
N LYS A 17 1.44 -10.08 -15.54
CA LYS A 17 1.13 -8.80 -16.15
C LYS A 17 0.74 -7.82 -15.04
N ILE A 18 1.63 -6.87 -14.76
CA ILE A 18 1.49 -5.91 -13.67
C ILE A 18 1.05 -4.55 -14.22
N ARG A 19 -0.05 -4.01 -13.68
CA ARG A 19 -0.50 -2.65 -13.98
C ARG A 19 0.23 -1.64 -13.09
N TYR A 20 0.71 -0.57 -13.69
CA TYR A 20 1.35 0.54 -12.99
C TYR A 20 1.12 1.85 -13.72
N ALA A 21 1.45 2.95 -13.08
CA ALA A 21 1.50 4.28 -13.67
C ALA A 21 2.86 4.90 -13.39
N ASP A 22 3.31 5.75 -14.30
CA ASP A 22 4.59 6.47 -14.19
C ASP A 22 4.40 7.90 -14.69
N SER A 23 4.74 8.88 -13.88
CA SER A 23 4.63 10.30 -14.26
C SER A 23 5.61 10.70 -15.35
N GLY A 24 6.65 9.89 -15.61
CA GLY A 24 7.68 10.16 -16.61
C GLY A 24 8.58 11.35 -16.27
N THR A 25 8.46 11.91 -15.06
CA THR A 25 9.28 13.05 -14.64
C THR A 25 10.74 12.66 -14.53
N ALA A 26 11.62 13.46 -15.13
CA ALA A 26 13.07 13.17 -15.17
C ALA A 26 13.86 13.83 -14.02
N TYR A 27 13.21 14.51 -13.10
CA TYR A 27 13.86 15.23 -12.00
C TYR A 27 13.34 14.77 -10.63
N GLY A 28 14.16 15.00 -9.61
CA GLY A 28 13.85 14.66 -8.22
C GLY A 28 13.93 13.16 -7.91
N PRO A 29 13.67 12.78 -6.67
CA PRO A 29 13.66 11.39 -6.24
C PRO A 29 12.49 10.61 -6.86
N VAL A 30 12.59 9.29 -6.87
CA VAL A 30 11.50 8.41 -7.25
C VAL A 30 10.64 8.10 -6.02
N ILE A 31 9.33 8.30 -6.13
CA ILE A 31 8.34 7.96 -5.12
C ILE A 31 7.49 6.82 -5.70
N LEU A 32 7.61 5.63 -5.10
CA LEU A 32 6.84 4.45 -5.47
C LEU A 32 5.66 4.29 -4.50
N LEU A 33 4.44 4.23 -5.05
CA LEU A 33 3.20 4.05 -4.30
C LEU A 33 2.60 2.68 -4.60
N THR A 34 2.27 1.90 -3.58
CA THR A 34 1.58 0.61 -3.74
C THR A 34 0.08 0.78 -3.52
N SER A 35 -0.73 0.21 -4.42
CA SER A 35 -2.18 0.28 -4.29
C SER A 35 -2.69 -0.34 -2.98
N PRO A 36 -3.64 0.31 -2.31
CA PRO A 36 -4.33 -0.29 -1.16
C PRO A 36 -5.41 -1.28 -1.62
N TRP A 37 -5.95 -2.07 -0.68
CA TRP A 37 -7.00 -3.06 -0.93
C TRP A 37 -8.30 -2.67 -0.19
N PRO A 38 -9.48 -2.81 -0.79
CA PRO A 38 -9.79 -3.37 -2.12
C PRO A 38 -9.90 -2.30 -3.23
N GLU A 39 -9.02 -1.35 -3.26
CA GLU A 39 -8.93 -0.30 -4.28
C GLU A 39 -7.96 -0.70 -5.42
N SER A 40 -7.46 0.28 -6.13
CA SER A 40 -6.40 0.17 -7.13
C SER A 40 -5.45 1.37 -7.02
N LEU A 41 -4.49 1.47 -7.92
CA LEU A 41 -3.58 2.63 -7.98
C LEU A 41 -4.30 3.98 -8.18
N PHE A 42 -5.58 3.98 -8.60
CA PHE A 42 -6.40 5.19 -8.65
C PHE A 42 -6.76 5.74 -7.27
N ALA A 43 -6.52 5.01 -6.19
CA ALA A 43 -6.57 5.51 -4.83
C ALA A 43 -5.74 6.79 -4.64
N PHE A 44 -4.67 6.92 -5.41
CA PHE A 44 -3.79 8.08 -5.34
C PHE A 44 -4.15 9.23 -6.30
N ARG A 45 -5.24 9.16 -7.06
CA ARG A 45 -5.60 10.18 -8.07
C ARG A 45 -5.71 11.60 -7.51
N ARG A 46 -6.12 11.74 -6.24
CA ARG A 46 -6.21 13.04 -5.54
C ARG A 46 -4.86 13.49 -4.97
N VAL A 47 -4.01 12.54 -4.59
CA VAL A 47 -2.66 12.77 -4.05
C VAL A 47 -1.65 13.01 -5.17
N TRP A 48 -1.83 12.35 -6.31
CA TRP A 48 -0.90 12.38 -7.45
C TRP A 48 -0.52 13.79 -7.91
N PRO A 49 -1.48 14.69 -8.23
CA PRO A 49 -1.15 16.04 -8.67
C PRO A 49 -0.42 16.87 -7.61
N LEU A 50 -0.64 16.58 -6.32
CA LEU A 50 0.00 17.27 -5.21
C LEU A 50 1.47 16.89 -5.05
N LEU A 51 1.84 15.67 -5.45
CA LEU A 51 3.20 15.14 -5.34
C LEU A 51 4.06 15.36 -6.57
N THR A 52 3.52 15.84 -7.69
CA THR A 52 4.25 16.00 -8.97
C THR A 52 5.46 16.93 -8.88
N GLN A 53 5.49 17.84 -7.92
CA GLN A 53 6.61 18.74 -7.69
C GLN A 53 7.69 18.14 -6.77
N THR A 54 7.39 17.04 -6.08
CA THR A 54 8.32 16.37 -5.17
C THR A 54 9.31 15.47 -5.92
N GLY A 55 8.86 14.82 -7.02
CA GLY A 55 9.72 13.95 -7.82
C GLY A 55 8.95 13.12 -8.84
N ARG A 56 9.62 12.06 -9.36
CA ARG A 56 8.98 11.08 -10.26
C ARG A 56 8.08 10.16 -9.46
N LEU A 57 6.82 10.09 -9.87
CA LEU A 57 5.82 9.25 -9.24
C LEU A 57 5.64 7.97 -10.04
N VAL A 58 5.68 6.84 -9.34
CA VAL A 58 5.31 5.53 -9.87
C VAL A 58 4.28 4.92 -8.93
N ALA A 59 3.15 4.46 -9.44
CA ALA A 59 2.14 3.75 -8.66
C ALA A 59 1.94 2.35 -9.24
N VAL A 60 1.76 1.34 -8.41
CA VAL A 60 1.63 -0.05 -8.84
C VAL A 60 0.43 -0.72 -8.19
N ASP A 61 -0.35 -1.43 -8.98
CA ASP A 61 -1.26 -2.46 -8.47
C ASP A 61 -0.40 -3.68 -8.12
N LEU A 62 -0.36 -4.03 -6.84
CA LEU A 62 0.39 -5.19 -6.38
C LEU A 62 -0.17 -6.49 -7.00
N PRO A 63 0.62 -7.57 -7.17
CA PRO A 63 0.12 -8.85 -7.66
C PRO A 63 -1.15 -9.33 -6.96
N GLY A 64 -2.20 -9.60 -7.75
CA GLY A 64 -3.51 -10.04 -7.24
C GLY A 64 -4.42 -8.93 -6.74
N PHE A 65 -3.94 -7.69 -6.70
CA PHE A 65 -4.71 -6.50 -6.35
C PHE A 65 -4.92 -5.61 -7.57
N GLY A 66 -5.94 -4.74 -7.50
CA GLY A 66 -6.31 -3.89 -8.63
C GLY A 66 -6.44 -4.71 -9.90
N HIS A 67 -5.91 -4.21 -11.01
CA HIS A 67 -5.93 -4.92 -12.31
C HIS A 67 -4.62 -5.66 -12.63
N SER A 68 -3.73 -5.86 -11.67
CA SER A 68 -2.56 -6.72 -11.84
C SER A 68 -2.92 -8.20 -11.76
N GLU A 69 -2.28 -9.03 -12.57
CA GLU A 69 -2.37 -10.47 -12.41
C GLU A 69 -1.81 -10.91 -11.07
N GLY A 70 -2.30 -12.04 -10.56
CA GLY A 70 -1.84 -12.62 -9.31
C GLY A 70 -1.81 -14.14 -9.37
N ARG A 71 -1.10 -14.74 -8.45
CA ARG A 71 -1.09 -16.19 -8.22
C ARG A 71 -0.91 -16.45 -6.71
N PRO A 72 -1.37 -17.60 -6.20
CA PRO A 72 -1.41 -17.84 -4.75
C PRO A 72 -0.07 -17.70 -4.03
N ASP A 73 1.04 -18.06 -4.67
CA ASP A 73 2.39 -18.06 -4.09
C ASP A 73 2.97 -16.65 -3.84
N VAL A 74 2.42 -15.62 -4.48
CA VAL A 74 2.83 -14.21 -4.23
C VAL A 74 1.94 -13.49 -3.22
N LEU A 75 0.82 -14.10 -2.81
CA LEU A 75 -0.17 -13.48 -1.91
C LEU A 75 0.16 -13.71 -0.44
N THR A 76 1.38 -13.34 -0.05
CA THR A 76 1.83 -13.20 1.34
C THR A 76 2.70 -11.95 1.50
N PRO A 77 2.74 -11.30 2.67
CA PRO A 77 3.61 -10.15 2.91
C PRO A 77 5.07 -10.37 2.54
N THR A 78 5.61 -11.53 2.88
CA THR A 78 6.99 -11.91 2.52
C THR A 78 7.21 -11.96 1.02
N ALA A 79 6.39 -12.71 0.29
CA ALA A 79 6.55 -12.86 -1.16
C ALA A 79 6.28 -11.55 -1.90
N MET A 80 5.36 -10.74 -1.38
CA MET A 80 5.06 -9.42 -1.93
C MET A 80 6.23 -8.44 -1.72
N GLY A 81 6.96 -8.54 -0.61
CA GLY A 81 8.19 -7.79 -0.38
C GLY A 81 9.26 -8.13 -1.41
N GLU A 82 9.49 -9.42 -1.70
CA GLU A 82 10.42 -9.87 -2.76
C GLU A 82 9.98 -9.36 -4.14
N PHE A 83 8.68 -9.46 -4.46
CA PHE A 83 8.13 -8.91 -5.69
C PHE A 83 8.41 -7.41 -5.84
N LEU A 84 8.24 -6.61 -4.78
CA LEU A 84 8.54 -5.18 -4.80
C LEU A 84 10.01 -4.91 -5.16
N GLY A 85 10.94 -5.69 -4.62
CA GLY A 85 12.36 -5.62 -4.98
C GLY A 85 12.59 -5.89 -6.49
N HIS A 86 11.92 -6.92 -7.03
CA HIS A 86 11.99 -7.25 -8.46
C HIS A 86 11.34 -6.14 -9.32
N PHE A 87 10.21 -5.58 -8.90
CA PHE A 87 9.54 -4.47 -9.57
C PHE A 87 10.45 -3.24 -9.65
N ILE A 88 11.06 -2.83 -8.54
CA ILE A 88 12.01 -1.72 -8.46
C ILE A 88 13.18 -1.94 -9.43
N SER A 89 13.78 -3.12 -9.39
CA SER A 89 14.91 -3.49 -10.26
C SER A 89 14.51 -3.52 -11.73
N LYS A 90 13.37 -4.13 -12.08
CA LYS A 90 12.90 -4.30 -13.45
C LYS A 90 12.59 -2.99 -14.14
N LEU A 91 12.05 -2.02 -13.41
CA LEU A 91 11.74 -0.69 -13.93
C LEU A 91 12.90 0.30 -13.79
N GLY A 92 14.04 -0.12 -13.24
CA GLY A 92 15.20 0.75 -13.07
C GLY A 92 14.93 1.96 -12.16
N LEU A 93 14.16 1.77 -11.09
CA LEU A 93 13.76 2.87 -10.20
C LEU A 93 14.86 3.30 -9.23
N GLY A 94 16.00 2.61 -9.20
CA GLY A 94 17.07 2.90 -8.24
C GLY A 94 16.65 2.53 -6.82
N LYS A 95 16.80 3.45 -5.89
CA LYS A 95 16.33 3.34 -4.49
C LYS A 95 15.17 4.33 -4.28
N PRO A 96 13.92 3.94 -4.56
CA PRO A 96 12.79 4.85 -4.40
C PRO A 96 12.45 5.10 -2.92
N HIS A 97 11.75 6.21 -2.66
CA HIS A 97 10.95 6.36 -1.43
C HIS A 97 9.68 5.53 -1.63
N LEU A 98 9.43 4.57 -0.76
CA LEU A 98 8.29 3.65 -0.88
C LEU A 98 7.15 4.11 0.03
N VAL A 99 6.04 4.50 -0.58
CA VAL A 99 4.78 4.84 0.08
C VAL A 99 3.85 3.64 -0.05
N ALA A 100 3.64 2.96 1.04
CA ALA A 100 2.94 1.68 1.07
C ALA A 100 1.87 1.65 2.16
N PRO A 101 0.67 2.20 1.89
CA PRO A 101 -0.47 2.09 2.78
C PRO A 101 -1.08 0.69 2.74
N ASP A 102 -1.91 0.38 3.74
CA ASP A 102 -2.76 -0.80 3.83
C ASP A 102 -1.98 -2.12 3.60
N VAL A 103 -2.39 -2.96 2.66
CA VAL A 103 -1.71 -4.24 2.34
C VAL A 103 -0.24 -4.05 1.95
N GLY A 104 0.12 -2.89 1.43
CA GLY A 104 1.49 -2.56 1.09
C GLY A 104 2.42 -2.45 2.29
N ALA A 105 1.90 -2.09 3.48
CA ALA A 105 2.72 -1.77 4.65
C ALA A 105 3.60 -2.95 5.10
N SER A 106 3.00 -4.12 5.30
CA SER A 106 3.75 -5.32 5.70
C SER A 106 4.73 -5.80 4.63
N ALA A 107 4.36 -5.70 3.35
CA ALA A 107 5.27 -6.03 2.23
C ALA A 107 6.49 -5.10 2.20
N ALA A 108 6.28 -3.78 2.36
CA ALA A 108 7.36 -2.79 2.41
C ALA A 108 8.31 -3.02 3.59
N LEU A 109 7.77 -3.41 4.74
CA LEU A 109 8.58 -3.75 5.93
C LEU A 109 9.43 -5.01 5.69
N PHE A 110 8.87 -6.06 5.06
CA PHE A 110 9.66 -7.25 4.68
C PHE A 110 10.76 -6.89 3.68
N LEU A 111 10.45 -6.08 2.66
CA LEU A 111 11.45 -5.61 1.70
C LEU A 111 12.60 -4.88 2.42
N ALA A 112 12.29 -3.86 3.23
CA ALA A 112 13.30 -3.06 3.90
C ALA A 112 14.15 -3.85 4.90
N ALA A 113 13.54 -4.84 5.57
CA ALA A 113 14.26 -5.67 6.53
C ALA A 113 15.22 -6.68 5.86
N ARG A 114 14.85 -7.21 4.70
CA ARG A 114 15.64 -8.22 3.99
C ARG A 114 16.60 -7.63 2.96
N HIS A 115 16.22 -6.49 2.38
CA HIS A 115 16.94 -5.79 1.34
C HIS A 115 17.10 -4.31 1.71
N PRO A 116 17.93 -3.98 2.71
CA PRO A 116 18.03 -2.62 3.26
C PRO A 116 18.49 -1.58 2.24
N ASP A 117 19.10 -2.02 1.13
CA ASP A 117 19.52 -1.17 0.03
C ASP A 117 18.49 -0.97 -1.07
N ALA A 118 17.31 -1.60 -0.96
CA ALA A 118 16.30 -1.54 -2.02
C ALA A 118 15.53 -0.22 -2.08
N VAL A 119 15.42 0.49 -0.96
CA VAL A 119 14.65 1.74 -0.84
C VAL A 119 15.41 2.80 -0.04
N THR A 120 15.09 4.07 -0.26
CA THR A 120 15.67 5.20 0.49
C THR A 120 14.92 5.44 1.80
N SER A 121 13.61 5.32 1.81
CA SER A 121 12.76 5.47 3.00
C SER A 121 11.40 4.79 2.81
N LEU A 122 10.67 4.64 3.90
CA LEU A 122 9.30 4.12 3.91
C LEU A 122 8.33 5.17 4.47
N VAL A 123 7.15 5.26 3.85
CA VAL A 123 5.93 5.85 4.43
C VAL A 123 4.87 4.76 4.44
N ILE A 124 4.47 4.29 5.63
CA ILE A 124 3.61 3.12 5.80
C ILE A 124 2.53 3.37 6.85
N GLY A 125 1.42 2.69 6.74
CA GLY A 125 0.34 2.74 7.73
C GLY A 125 -0.99 2.18 7.19
N GLY A 126 -2.01 2.13 8.04
CA GLY A 126 -3.33 1.60 7.67
C GLY A 126 -3.37 0.10 7.38
N GLY A 127 -2.29 -0.64 7.60
CA GLY A 127 -2.21 -2.08 7.39
C GLY A 127 -2.02 -2.86 8.67
N GLY A 128 -2.53 -4.09 8.74
CA GLY A 128 -2.29 -5.00 9.84
C GLY A 128 -0.82 -5.40 9.91
N ALA A 129 -0.09 -4.91 10.91
CA ALA A 129 1.35 -5.15 11.07
C ALA A 129 1.78 -5.45 12.51
N ALA A 130 0.88 -5.26 13.49
CA ALA A 130 1.14 -5.59 14.90
C ALA A 130 1.11 -7.10 15.15
N TYR A 131 1.89 -7.53 16.14
CA TYR A 131 1.80 -8.89 16.67
C TYR A 131 1.77 -8.83 18.21
N PRO A 132 0.76 -9.41 18.87
CA PRO A 132 -0.40 -10.11 18.27
C PRO A 132 -1.16 -9.26 17.26
N LEU A 133 -1.82 -9.92 16.29
CA LEU A 133 -2.59 -9.21 15.25
C LEU A 133 -3.75 -8.44 15.90
N GLU A 134 -3.80 -7.14 15.67
CA GLU A 134 -4.85 -6.24 16.12
C GLU A 134 -5.55 -5.62 14.92
N VAL A 135 -6.65 -6.21 14.51
CA VAL A 135 -7.55 -5.72 13.46
C VAL A 135 -9.01 -5.88 13.88
N THR A 136 -9.89 -5.08 13.33
CA THR A 136 -11.30 -5.03 13.70
C THR A 136 -12.22 -5.06 12.47
N GLY A 137 -13.53 -5.08 12.70
CA GLY A 137 -14.52 -4.99 11.64
C GLY A 137 -14.41 -6.09 10.59
N THR A 138 -14.73 -5.74 9.37
CA THR A 138 -14.75 -6.68 8.24
C THR A 138 -13.38 -7.31 7.94
N LEU A 139 -12.29 -6.63 8.26
CA LEU A 139 -10.95 -7.20 8.08
C LEU A 139 -10.72 -8.38 9.03
N ALA A 140 -11.13 -8.25 10.30
CA ALA A 140 -11.06 -9.35 11.26
C ALA A 140 -11.91 -10.55 10.82
N ASP A 141 -13.13 -10.29 10.31
CA ASP A 141 -14.02 -11.33 9.79
C ASP A 141 -13.42 -12.07 8.59
N ILE A 142 -12.78 -11.35 7.66
CA ILE A 142 -12.11 -11.94 6.50
C ILE A 142 -10.95 -12.84 6.94
N ILE A 143 -10.16 -12.41 7.91
CA ILE A 143 -9.02 -13.19 8.41
C ILE A 143 -9.50 -14.44 9.14
N ALA A 144 -10.56 -14.33 9.94
CA ALA A 144 -11.13 -15.43 10.73
C ALA A 144 -11.98 -16.42 9.90
N ALA A 145 -12.36 -16.06 8.67
CA ALA A 145 -13.21 -16.90 7.83
C ALA A 145 -12.61 -18.30 7.60
N PRO A 146 -13.41 -19.36 7.48
CA PRO A 146 -12.92 -20.74 7.37
C PRO A 146 -12.09 -21.00 6.08
N GLY A 147 -12.30 -20.22 5.04
CA GLY A 147 -11.58 -20.31 3.78
C GLY A 147 -11.94 -19.18 2.82
N ILE A 148 -11.24 -19.07 1.71
CA ILE A 148 -11.56 -18.06 0.69
C ILE A 148 -12.86 -18.37 -0.06
N GLU A 149 -13.34 -19.60 0.01
CA GLU A 149 -14.52 -20.06 -0.72
C GLU A 149 -15.79 -19.29 -0.34
N VAL A 150 -15.84 -18.78 0.90
CA VAL A 150 -16.99 -17.97 1.37
C VAL A 150 -17.12 -16.64 0.62
N PHE A 151 -16.04 -16.18 -0.02
CA PHE A 151 -16.00 -14.92 -0.77
C PHE A 151 -16.15 -15.12 -2.29
N ARG A 152 -16.14 -16.36 -2.82
CA ARG A 152 -16.19 -16.60 -4.28
C ARG A 152 -17.51 -16.20 -4.93
N GLY A 153 -18.58 -16.16 -4.16
CA GLY A 153 -19.92 -15.80 -4.65
C GLY A 153 -20.29 -14.32 -4.49
N MET A 154 -19.33 -13.46 -4.11
CA MET A 154 -19.62 -12.03 -3.99
C MET A 154 -20.03 -11.46 -5.33
N ASP A 155 -21.22 -10.89 -5.38
CA ASP A 155 -21.73 -10.20 -6.56
C ASP A 155 -21.20 -8.76 -6.63
N ARG A 156 -21.46 -8.13 -7.76
CA ARG A 156 -21.01 -6.76 -8.02
C ARG A 156 -21.55 -5.74 -7.01
N ALA A 157 -22.77 -5.93 -6.50
CA ALA A 157 -23.35 -5.03 -5.50
C ALA A 157 -22.61 -5.11 -4.18
N THR A 158 -22.28 -6.33 -3.74
CA THR A 158 -21.49 -6.58 -2.51
C THR A 158 -20.06 -6.03 -2.65
N LEU A 159 -19.41 -6.25 -3.80
CA LEU A 159 -18.09 -5.67 -4.10
C LEU A 159 -18.17 -4.14 -4.11
N GLY A 160 -19.20 -3.56 -4.74
CA GLY A 160 -19.44 -2.13 -4.75
C GLY A 160 -19.55 -1.54 -3.34
N ALA A 161 -20.31 -2.19 -2.47
CA ALA A 161 -20.46 -1.76 -1.08
C ALA A 161 -19.13 -1.78 -0.29
N SER A 162 -18.20 -2.69 -0.62
CA SER A 162 -16.89 -2.76 0.05
C SER A 162 -15.93 -1.63 -0.37
N VAL A 163 -16.09 -1.07 -1.56
CA VAL A 163 -15.25 0.04 -2.07
C VAL A 163 -15.94 1.41 -1.99
N GLU A 164 -17.24 1.45 -1.70
CA GLU A 164 -17.99 2.70 -1.65
C GLU A 164 -17.42 3.75 -0.67
N PRO A 165 -16.94 3.38 0.52
CA PRO A 165 -16.34 4.36 1.43
C PRO A 165 -15.17 5.12 0.82
N ALA A 166 -14.33 4.47 0.02
CA ALA A 166 -13.22 5.09 -0.68
C ALA A 166 -13.69 5.96 -1.86
N ALA A 167 -14.58 5.42 -2.69
CA ALA A 167 -15.09 6.12 -3.87
C ALA A 167 -16.03 7.29 -3.52
N ALA A 168 -16.70 7.24 -2.35
CA ALA A 168 -17.65 8.27 -1.92
C ALA A 168 -17.00 9.66 -1.74
N HIS A 169 -15.72 9.72 -1.42
CA HIS A 169 -14.99 10.98 -1.26
C HIS A 169 -14.76 11.76 -2.57
N GLY A 170 -15.12 11.20 -3.71
CA GLY A 170 -14.95 11.87 -5.00
C GLY A 170 -16.13 11.72 -5.95
N GLN A 171 -17.09 10.84 -5.69
CA GLN A 171 -18.23 10.51 -6.56
C GLN A 171 -17.82 10.35 -8.05
N GLU A 172 -16.69 9.68 -8.28
CA GLU A 172 -16.14 9.46 -9.62
C GLU A 172 -16.54 8.05 -10.10
N PRO A 173 -17.59 7.94 -10.98
CA PRO A 173 -18.09 6.64 -11.40
C PRO A 173 -17.03 5.75 -12.06
N GLU A 174 -16.07 6.37 -12.77
CA GLU A 174 -14.99 5.65 -13.44
C GLU A 174 -14.00 5.01 -12.45
N VAL A 175 -13.75 5.66 -11.33
CA VAL A 175 -12.89 5.12 -10.26
C VAL A 175 -13.59 4.00 -9.52
N TRP A 176 -14.88 4.18 -9.20
CA TRP A 176 -15.70 3.13 -8.61
C TRP A 176 -15.74 1.88 -9.51
N GLU A 177 -15.92 2.11 -10.83
CA GLU A 177 -15.91 1.03 -11.83
C GLU A 177 -14.57 0.31 -11.88
N ASP A 178 -13.45 1.04 -11.82
CA ASP A 178 -12.11 0.46 -11.79
C ASP A 178 -11.92 -0.42 -10.54
N TYR A 179 -12.33 0.06 -9.35
CA TYR A 179 -12.21 -0.71 -8.12
C TYR A 179 -13.07 -1.98 -8.16
N VAL A 180 -14.34 -1.88 -8.53
CA VAL A 180 -15.26 -3.02 -8.52
C VAL A 180 -14.84 -4.07 -9.54
N SER A 181 -14.56 -3.65 -10.79
CA SER A 181 -14.18 -4.60 -11.85
C SER A 181 -12.85 -5.31 -11.58
N ALA A 182 -11.97 -4.70 -10.80
CA ALA A 182 -10.71 -5.32 -10.38
C ALA A 182 -10.90 -6.61 -9.56
N TYR A 183 -12.03 -6.73 -8.86
CA TYR A 183 -12.27 -7.83 -7.91
C TYR A 183 -13.42 -8.76 -8.31
N GLU A 184 -13.99 -8.58 -9.47
CA GLU A 184 -14.98 -9.50 -10.05
C GLU A 184 -14.38 -10.89 -10.36
N ASN A 185 -15.25 -11.82 -10.73
CA ASN A 185 -14.89 -13.18 -11.18
C ASN A 185 -14.02 -13.95 -10.15
N GLY A 186 -14.32 -13.77 -8.87
CA GLY A 186 -13.63 -14.46 -7.78
C GLY A 186 -12.26 -13.88 -7.40
N ARG A 187 -11.84 -12.79 -8.03
CA ARG A 187 -10.55 -12.13 -7.71
C ARG A 187 -10.54 -11.58 -6.29
N PHE A 188 -11.68 -11.08 -5.78
CA PHE A 188 -11.78 -10.68 -4.37
C PHE A 188 -11.43 -11.85 -3.45
N ALA A 189 -12.02 -13.02 -3.67
CA ALA A 189 -11.74 -14.21 -2.86
C ALA A 189 -10.24 -14.57 -2.88
N GLU A 190 -9.61 -14.57 -4.05
CA GLU A 190 -8.18 -14.85 -4.17
C GLU A 190 -7.34 -13.80 -3.44
N SER A 191 -7.67 -12.51 -3.53
CA SER A 191 -6.92 -11.44 -2.87
C SER A 191 -6.94 -11.53 -1.34
N THR A 192 -8.02 -12.10 -0.75
CA THR A 192 -8.11 -12.31 0.70
C THR A 192 -7.02 -13.23 1.26
N ARG A 193 -6.39 -14.07 0.43
CA ARG A 193 -5.25 -14.91 0.84
C ARG A 193 -4.16 -14.11 1.52
N TYR A 194 -3.92 -12.90 1.03
CA TYR A 194 -2.87 -12.04 1.55
C TYR A 194 -3.09 -11.72 3.04
N VAL A 195 -4.22 -11.09 3.38
CA VAL A 195 -4.53 -10.72 4.77
C VAL A 195 -4.75 -11.95 5.67
N ARG A 196 -5.24 -13.04 5.11
CA ARG A 196 -5.40 -14.32 5.81
C ARG A 196 -4.08 -15.01 6.14
N SER A 197 -2.99 -14.61 5.51
CA SER A 197 -1.64 -15.08 5.84
C SER A 197 -1.01 -14.34 7.03
N TYR A 198 -1.58 -13.23 7.49
CA TYR A 198 -1.04 -12.41 8.59
C TYR A 198 -0.70 -13.22 9.86
N PRO A 199 -1.56 -14.13 10.36
CA PRO A 199 -1.24 -14.91 11.56
C PRO A 199 0.08 -15.69 11.47
N GLU A 200 0.47 -16.11 10.27
CA GLU A 200 1.72 -16.84 10.01
C GLU A 200 2.89 -15.89 9.70
N GLN A 201 2.62 -14.75 9.06
CA GLN A 201 3.65 -13.83 8.56
C GLN A 201 4.09 -12.82 9.60
N LEU A 202 3.18 -12.30 10.42
CA LEU A 202 3.49 -11.23 11.37
C LEU A 202 4.43 -11.64 12.51
N PRO A 203 4.44 -12.88 13.03
CA PRO A 203 5.48 -13.32 13.94
C PRO A 203 6.89 -13.20 13.36
N VAL A 204 7.03 -13.52 12.06
CA VAL A 204 8.32 -13.39 11.36
C VAL A 204 8.68 -11.92 11.19
N LEU A 205 7.73 -11.08 10.80
CA LEU A 205 7.94 -9.64 10.66
C LEU A 205 8.37 -9.01 11.99
N ARG A 206 7.70 -9.35 13.09
CA ARG A 206 8.03 -8.86 14.45
C ARG A 206 9.53 -8.97 14.75
N ASP A 207 10.12 -10.13 14.42
CA ASP A 207 11.52 -10.42 14.74
C ASP A 207 12.50 -9.66 13.80
N LEU A 208 12.01 -9.17 12.66
CA LEU A 208 12.78 -8.38 11.69
C LEU A 208 12.72 -6.88 11.95
N LEU A 209 11.65 -6.35 12.56
CA LEU A 209 11.43 -4.90 12.73
C LEU A 209 12.63 -4.16 13.36
N PRO A 210 13.30 -4.69 14.42
CA PRO A 210 14.43 -3.98 15.03
C PRO A 210 15.65 -3.84 14.11
N GLY A 211 15.72 -4.62 13.04
CA GLY A 211 16.81 -4.58 12.05
C GLY A 211 16.59 -3.57 10.91
N ILE A 212 15.44 -2.94 10.81
CA ILE A 212 15.16 -1.96 9.77
C ILE A 212 15.99 -0.69 10.01
N GLN A 213 16.78 -0.29 9.02
CA GLN A 213 17.72 0.82 9.13
C GLN A 213 17.31 2.05 8.32
N VAL A 214 16.47 1.88 7.30
CA VAL A 214 15.98 3.00 6.49
C VAL A 214 15.05 3.89 7.31
N PRO A 215 14.99 5.21 7.03
CA PRO A 215 14.01 6.10 7.65
C PRO A 215 12.57 5.59 7.42
N VAL A 216 11.79 5.46 8.50
CA VAL A 216 10.40 5.02 8.43
C VAL A 216 9.49 6.08 9.03
N HIS A 217 8.56 6.59 8.23
CA HIS A 217 7.46 7.40 8.71
C HIS A 217 6.18 6.54 8.72
N ILE A 218 5.68 6.30 9.90
CA ILE A 218 4.45 5.55 10.15
C ILE A 218 3.29 6.55 10.24
N PHE A 219 2.19 6.28 9.57
CA PHE A 219 0.93 6.97 9.84
C PHE A 219 -0.11 6.00 10.40
N ALA A 220 -1.00 6.51 11.20
CA ALA A 220 -2.20 5.81 11.65
C ALA A 220 -3.38 6.76 11.56
N SER A 221 -4.56 6.27 11.23
CA SER A 221 -5.78 7.06 11.19
C SER A 221 -6.51 6.96 12.52
N ALA A 222 -6.94 8.11 13.07
CA ALA A 222 -7.54 8.18 14.42
C ALA A 222 -8.86 7.40 14.52
N ASP A 223 -9.64 7.41 13.45
CA ASP A 223 -10.98 6.84 13.39
C ASP A 223 -11.06 5.59 12.47
N ASP A 224 -9.93 4.88 12.29
CA ASP A 224 -9.86 3.69 11.44
C ASP A 224 -10.65 2.52 12.06
N PRO A 225 -11.75 2.05 11.40
CA PRO A 225 -12.58 0.97 11.92
C PRO A 225 -11.99 -0.42 11.68
N LEU A 226 -10.87 -0.54 10.95
CA LEU A 226 -10.27 -1.80 10.54
C LEU A 226 -8.91 -2.04 11.19
N VAL A 227 -8.07 -1.00 11.25
CA VAL A 227 -6.69 -1.08 11.73
C VAL A 227 -6.48 -0.02 12.82
N PRO A 228 -6.65 -0.37 14.10
CA PRO A 228 -6.49 0.54 15.22
C PRO A 228 -5.12 1.23 15.26
N VAL A 229 -5.07 2.43 15.83
CA VAL A 229 -3.85 3.25 16.04
C VAL A 229 -2.74 2.45 16.71
N SER A 230 -3.07 1.49 17.57
CA SER A 230 -2.12 0.60 18.24
C SER A 230 -1.18 -0.15 17.28
N ASN A 231 -1.58 -0.41 16.02
CA ASN A 231 -0.67 -0.96 15.01
C ASN A 231 0.48 0.00 14.69
N GLY A 232 0.18 1.29 14.52
CA GLY A 232 1.19 2.33 14.32
C GLY A 232 2.10 2.49 15.54
N GLU A 233 1.53 2.51 16.73
CA GLU A 233 2.28 2.58 17.99
C GLU A 233 3.20 1.36 18.19
N TYR A 234 2.70 0.17 17.86
CA TYR A 234 3.48 -1.07 17.90
C TYR A 234 4.71 -1.00 17.00
N LEU A 235 4.55 -0.52 15.76
CA LEU A 235 5.66 -0.35 14.83
C LEU A 235 6.65 0.71 15.31
N ALA A 236 6.15 1.87 15.78
CA ALA A 236 6.99 2.96 16.27
C ALA A 236 7.85 2.56 17.48
N GLN A 237 7.36 1.65 18.32
CA GLN A 237 8.13 1.12 19.46
C GLN A 237 9.24 0.14 19.04
N ARG A 238 9.16 -0.46 17.84
CA ARG A 238 10.04 -1.56 17.41
C ARG A 238 10.97 -1.22 16.27
N ILE A 239 10.64 -0.23 15.46
CA ILE A 239 11.49 0.23 14.37
C ILE A 239 12.34 1.41 14.86
N PRO A 240 13.67 1.23 15.01
CA PRO A 240 14.53 2.28 15.54
C PRO A 240 14.46 3.57 14.72
N GLY A 241 14.29 4.71 15.38
CA GLY A 241 14.28 6.02 14.73
C GLY A 241 13.08 6.31 13.84
N SER A 242 12.05 5.45 13.85
CA SER A 242 10.80 5.71 13.13
C SER A 242 10.02 6.86 13.78
N ARG A 243 9.16 7.48 12.95
CA ARG A 243 8.24 8.55 13.37
C ARG A 243 6.80 8.10 13.17
N LEU A 244 5.92 8.39 14.12
CA LEU A 244 4.48 8.14 14.02
C LEU A 244 3.73 9.45 13.90
N THR A 245 2.81 9.53 12.92
CA THR A 245 1.84 10.62 12.79
C THR A 245 0.43 10.04 12.82
N ILE A 246 -0.42 10.56 13.71
CA ILE A 246 -1.84 10.20 13.74
C ILE A 246 -2.61 11.20 12.88
N LEU A 247 -3.30 10.70 11.86
CA LEU A 247 -4.08 11.49 10.92
C LEU A 247 -5.56 11.54 11.36
N PRO A 248 -6.23 12.69 11.24
CA PRO A 248 -7.66 12.82 11.54
C PRO A 248 -8.49 12.31 10.35
N ALA A 249 -8.53 11.01 10.17
CA ALA A 249 -9.18 10.31 9.06
C ALA A 249 -9.68 8.95 9.53
N SER A 250 -10.52 8.33 8.72
CA SER A 250 -10.86 6.92 8.83
C SER A 250 -9.82 6.06 8.08
N HIS A 251 -10.19 4.91 7.56
CA HIS A 251 -9.25 3.98 6.93
C HIS A 251 -8.58 4.55 5.67
N PHE A 252 -9.32 5.29 4.85
CA PHE A 252 -8.87 5.76 3.52
C PHE A 252 -8.28 7.18 3.57
N ALA A 253 -7.27 7.42 4.41
CA ALA A 253 -6.69 8.76 4.62
C ALA A 253 -6.21 9.42 3.31
N TRP A 254 -5.72 8.65 2.32
CA TRP A 254 -5.28 9.13 1.01
C TRP A 254 -6.45 9.66 0.15
N GLU A 255 -7.66 9.17 0.39
CA GLU A 255 -8.90 9.65 -0.23
C GLU A 255 -9.55 10.79 0.54
N GLU A 256 -9.59 10.68 1.85
CA GLU A 256 -10.35 11.59 2.74
C GLU A 256 -9.65 12.92 2.94
N ILE A 257 -8.32 12.89 3.12
CA ILE A 257 -7.51 14.07 3.44
C ILE A 257 -6.26 14.15 2.54
N PRO A 258 -6.43 14.14 1.21
CA PRO A 258 -5.31 14.01 0.26
C PRO A 258 -4.23 15.08 0.43
N ASP A 259 -4.59 16.33 0.78
CA ASP A 259 -3.61 17.39 1.01
C ASP A 259 -2.70 17.09 2.20
N ARG A 260 -3.26 16.60 3.31
CA ARG A 260 -2.48 16.21 4.49
C ARG A 260 -1.64 14.97 4.24
N PHE A 261 -2.20 14.01 3.53
CA PHE A 261 -1.48 12.79 3.16
C PHE A 261 -0.31 13.09 2.22
N ALA A 262 -0.51 13.96 1.21
CA ALA A 262 0.56 14.42 0.32
C ALA A 262 1.64 15.21 1.07
N ALA A 263 1.26 16.09 2.00
CA ALA A 263 2.21 16.83 2.82
C ALA A 263 3.08 15.88 3.66
N LEU A 264 2.47 14.87 4.32
CA LEU A 264 3.20 13.86 5.08
C LEU A 264 4.23 13.12 4.22
N ILE A 265 3.87 12.74 2.98
CA ILE A 265 4.79 12.09 2.04
C ILE A 265 5.94 13.06 1.68
N THR A 266 5.62 14.30 1.28
CA THR A 266 6.61 15.30 0.88
C THR A 266 7.61 15.59 1.99
N ASP A 267 7.13 15.76 3.23
CA ASP A 267 7.97 15.99 4.40
C ASP A 267 8.90 14.79 4.65
N SER A 268 8.36 13.58 4.54
CA SER A 268 9.13 12.34 4.75
C SER A 268 10.23 12.15 3.71
N VAL A 269 9.93 12.42 2.44
CA VAL A 269 10.89 12.38 1.33
C VAL A 269 11.99 13.41 1.55
N THR A 270 11.61 14.66 1.82
CA THR A 270 12.56 15.76 2.04
C THR A 270 13.50 15.48 3.22
N GLU A 271 12.96 14.95 4.33
CA GLU A 271 13.77 14.59 5.50
C GLU A 271 14.76 13.47 5.19
N ALA A 272 14.34 12.45 4.45
CA ALA A 272 15.21 11.33 4.08
C ALA A 272 16.33 11.78 3.13
N GLU A 273 16.05 12.60 2.12
CA GLU A 273 17.04 13.16 1.19
C GLU A 273 18.08 14.02 1.92
N ASN A 274 17.66 14.84 2.89
CA ASN A 274 18.56 15.65 3.69
C ASN A 274 19.52 14.81 4.56
N ARG A 275 19.08 13.64 5.04
CA ARG A 275 19.96 12.70 5.78
C ARG A 275 20.98 12.00 4.88
N THR A 276 20.62 11.70 3.63
CA THR A 276 21.51 11.04 2.66
C THR A 276 22.60 11.98 2.14
N SER A 277 22.37 13.30 2.20
CA SER A 277 23.29 14.34 1.73
C SER A 277 24.34 14.77 2.76
N GLN A 278 24.26 14.26 4.00
CA GLN A 278 25.20 14.52 5.10
C GLN A 278 26.20 13.37 5.26
#